data_821b72f66385bfcb11339af050dbeb68
#
_entry.id   821b72f66385bfcb11339af050dbeb68
#
_cell.length_a   1.000
_cell.length_b   1.000
_cell.length_c   1.000
_cell.angle_alpha   90.00
_cell.angle_beta   90.00
_cell.angle_gamma   90.00
#
_symmetry.space_group_name_H-M   'P 1'
#
loop_
_entity.id
_entity.type
_entity.pdbx_description
1 polymer ?
#
loop_
_entity_poly.entity_id
_entity_poly.type
_entity_poly.pdbx_seq_one_letter_code
_entity_poly.pdbx_strand_id
1 'polypeptide(L)'
;MGLFDQFPYTNFHELNLDWILGQMKNVEGYVKNIEGVIGETTQKMIESLYEKGLLTTPYNIMSHGADNTGVKDASVIIQTVLNTFKICFIPNGTYRLEKPIVIDSGMLVLGESATDTILKCVNNDGFVTRDFDDRTGKGNAEAPHGFCLFNLHLTGNDTHTGVTIYGYHYFIEQCFIEHFEAGIYSEYNKNTGFTPSGDTFESYIDKCLIQHCSTCIRYLGPSDSFINHVCFSNAMRGIVLTTSNTSWSNGCSVNNCHGYTIFDGGAGCCYDIDTPVFLNDSTGESSDIGCLFETNTGASVNGGHFYNNKYGFVVDTTSNVIINGAECRGNKTAEVQNKQALADSYINIITHGANVKTLDEIGAINPRTCSLKIYNELDAHVINRPKCLQKQHVDPSTLAPGKAIKISDRYPALVYQTGGTGIYVNDNVTSDPIGDVNTFFVPAGGHWSFATAPGTITYQPILI
;
A
#
# COMPACT_ATOMS: atom_id res chain seq x y z
N MET A 1 -3.61 31.39 -0.13
CA MET A 1 -2.65 30.95 0.86
C MET A 1 -3.37 29.92 1.70
N GLY A 2 -3.10 28.65 1.43
CA GLY A 2 -3.77 27.56 2.11
C GLY A 2 -3.26 27.40 3.54
N LEU A 3 -4.05 26.78 4.39
CA LEU A 3 -3.74 26.52 5.81
C LEU A 3 -2.39 25.79 6.00
N PHE A 4 -1.87 25.18 4.96
CA PHE A 4 -0.66 24.36 4.93
C PHE A 4 0.66 25.13 4.71
N ASP A 5 0.61 26.39 4.26
CA ASP A 5 1.82 27.21 4.05
C ASP A 5 2.52 27.62 5.37
N GLN A 6 1.98 27.24 6.51
CA GLN A 6 2.49 27.64 7.83
C GLN A 6 3.14 26.52 8.66
N PHE A 7 3.16 25.27 8.17
CA PHE A 7 3.70 24.16 8.95
C PHE A 7 4.94 23.55 8.31
N PRO A 8 6.12 23.58 8.97
CA PRO A 8 7.27 22.80 8.54
C PRO A 8 7.01 21.30 8.82
N TYR A 9 6.96 20.50 7.78
CA TYR A 9 6.73 19.04 7.79
C TYR A 9 7.85 18.22 8.44
N THR A 10 8.37 18.63 9.57
CA THR A 10 9.52 17.96 10.16
C THR A 10 9.20 17.01 11.31
N ASN A 11 7.97 17.02 11.84
CA ASN A 11 7.63 16.10 12.92
C ASN A 11 6.11 15.83 12.97
N PHE A 12 5.72 14.66 12.54
CA PHE A 12 4.32 14.23 12.36
C PHE A 12 3.49 14.23 13.66
N HIS A 13 4.14 13.94 14.80
CA HIS A 13 3.50 13.99 16.12
C HIS A 13 3.15 15.42 16.54
N GLU A 14 4.01 16.38 16.20
CA GLU A 14 3.77 17.79 16.48
C GLU A 14 2.56 18.32 15.70
N LEU A 15 2.47 17.93 14.42
CA LEU A 15 1.36 18.35 13.56
C LEU A 15 0.02 17.85 14.05
N ASN A 16 -0.04 16.60 14.48
CA ASN A 16 -1.27 15.96 14.96
C ASN A 16 -1.78 16.63 16.22
N LEU A 17 -0.91 16.89 17.17
CA LEU A 17 -1.28 17.50 18.44
C LEU A 17 -1.65 18.98 18.29
N ASP A 18 -0.85 19.75 17.59
CA ASP A 18 -1.08 21.18 17.37
C ASP A 18 -2.34 21.44 16.55
N TRP A 19 -2.63 20.58 15.57
CA TRP A 19 -3.82 20.69 14.77
C TRP A 19 -5.09 20.35 15.60
N ILE A 20 -5.09 19.25 16.34
CA ILE A 20 -6.17 18.87 17.25
C ILE A 20 -6.44 20.00 18.26
N LEU A 21 -5.39 20.52 18.85
CA LEU A 21 -5.47 21.60 19.83
C LEU A 21 -5.86 22.96 19.21
N GLY A 22 -5.43 23.21 17.96
CA GLY A 22 -5.86 24.39 17.20
C GLY A 22 -7.35 24.41 16.87
N GLN A 23 -7.98 23.26 16.65
CA GLN A 23 -9.43 23.13 16.48
C GLN A 23 -10.17 23.33 17.81
N MET A 24 -9.50 23.13 18.95
CA MET A 24 -10.06 23.27 20.30
C MET A 24 -9.89 24.69 20.85
N LYS A 25 -10.08 25.73 20.03
CA LYS A 25 -9.87 27.16 20.36
C LYS A 25 -10.49 27.64 21.69
N ASN A 26 -11.40 26.88 22.27
CA ASN A 26 -12.01 27.17 23.57
C ASN A 26 -11.15 26.72 24.76
N VAL A 27 -9.96 26.15 24.51
CA VAL A 27 -9.04 25.63 25.53
C VAL A 27 -7.72 26.43 25.52
N GLU A 28 -7.76 27.72 25.15
CA GLU A 28 -6.61 28.58 24.88
C GLU A 28 -5.53 28.65 25.99
N GLY A 29 -5.90 28.39 27.23
CA GLY A 29 -4.93 28.41 28.36
C GLY A 29 -3.99 27.20 28.43
N TYR A 30 -4.28 26.11 27.69
CA TYR A 30 -3.57 24.85 27.87
C TYR A 30 -2.56 24.55 26.76
N VAL A 31 -2.69 25.19 25.59
CA VAL A 31 -1.82 24.96 24.41
C VAL A 31 -0.34 25.24 24.73
N LYS A 32 -0.05 26.34 25.45
CA LYS A 32 1.33 26.72 25.81
C LYS A 32 2.03 25.73 26.73
N ASN A 33 1.29 24.92 27.48
CA ASN A 33 1.88 23.95 28.39
C ASN A 33 2.13 22.57 27.74
N ILE A 34 1.56 22.33 26.55
CA ILE A 34 1.69 21.05 25.84
C ILE A 34 2.88 21.06 24.88
N GLU A 35 3.38 22.22 24.48
CA GLU A 35 4.62 22.36 23.66
C GLU A 35 5.82 21.64 24.29
N GLY A 36 5.86 21.47 25.61
CA GLY A 36 6.90 20.73 26.32
C GLY A 36 6.72 19.20 26.32
N VAL A 37 5.57 18.70 25.85
CA VAL A 37 5.21 17.26 25.87
C VAL A 37 5.47 16.60 24.50
N ILE A 38 5.78 17.39 23.48
CA ILE A 38 6.12 16.94 22.12
C ILE A 38 7.37 16.07 22.18
N GLY A 39 7.22 14.79 21.84
CA GLY A 39 8.28 13.78 21.91
C GLY A 39 8.18 12.80 23.09
N GLU A 40 7.24 12.97 23.98
CA GLU A 40 6.93 11.99 25.02
C GLU A 40 6.04 10.86 24.49
N THR A 41 6.06 9.73 25.20
CA THR A 41 5.16 8.61 24.86
C THR A 41 3.70 9.02 25.07
N THR A 42 2.81 8.41 24.31
CA THR A 42 1.34 8.62 24.44
C THR A 42 0.85 8.53 25.87
N GLN A 43 1.38 7.58 26.63
CA GLN A 43 1.01 7.41 28.04
C GLN A 43 1.32 8.67 28.85
N LYS A 44 2.48 9.27 28.68
CA LYS A 44 2.83 10.52 29.37
C LYS A 44 1.98 11.70 28.92
N MET A 45 1.55 11.71 27.68
CA MET A 45 0.61 12.71 27.18
C MET A 45 -0.74 12.58 27.89
N ILE A 46 -1.30 11.38 27.98
CA ILE A 46 -2.55 11.11 28.70
C ILE A 46 -2.42 11.48 30.18
N GLU A 47 -1.32 11.08 30.82
CA GLU A 47 -1.02 11.44 32.21
C GLU A 47 -0.97 12.96 32.40
N SER A 48 -0.30 13.67 31.48
CA SER A 48 -0.24 15.14 31.52
C SER A 48 -1.60 15.79 31.32
N LEU A 49 -2.44 15.26 30.42
CA LEU A 49 -3.80 15.74 30.22
C LEU A 49 -4.66 15.46 31.47
N TYR A 50 -4.44 14.32 32.12
CA TYR A 50 -5.11 13.94 33.35
C TYR A 50 -4.73 14.88 34.53
N GLU A 51 -3.43 15.09 34.76
CA GLU A 51 -2.88 16.01 35.75
C GLU A 51 -3.36 17.45 35.55
N LYS A 52 -3.54 17.89 34.32
CA LYS A 52 -4.05 19.22 33.99
C LYS A 52 -5.59 19.33 34.09
N GLY A 53 -6.27 18.26 34.47
CA GLY A 53 -7.71 18.25 34.63
C GLY A 53 -8.51 18.24 33.33
N LEU A 54 -7.85 18.08 32.17
CA LEU A 54 -8.51 18.02 30.87
C LEU A 54 -9.30 16.71 30.66
N LEU A 55 -8.91 15.64 31.35
CA LEU A 55 -9.57 14.34 31.32
C LEU A 55 -10.44 14.05 32.53
N THR A 56 -10.68 15.07 33.33
CA THR A 56 -11.65 15.00 34.45
C THR A 56 -13.03 15.47 33.98
N THR A 57 -13.96 15.59 34.88
CA THR A 57 -15.26 16.23 34.60
C THR A 57 -15.05 17.56 33.86
N PRO A 58 -15.70 17.79 32.69
CA PRO A 58 -16.89 17.09 32.17
C PRO A 58 -16.60 16.10 31.01
N TYR A 59 -15.37 15.86 30.63
CA TYR A 59 -15.01 15.06 29.41
C TYR A 59 -15.01 13.56 29.69
N ASN A 60 -14.85 13.14 30.95
CA ASN A 60 -14.78 11.75 31.35
C ASN A 60 -16.16 11.12 31.42
N ILE A 61 -16.42 10.08 30.63
CA ILE A 61 -17.72 9.41 30.58
C ILE A 61 -18.17 8.81 31.91
N MET A 62 -17.23 8.45 32.77
CA MET A 62 -17.56 7.93 34.09
C MET A 62 -18.26 8.98 34.96
N SER A 63 -17.94 10.27 34.81
CA SER A 63 -18.59 11.38 35.46
C SER A 63 -20.06 11.54 35.06
N HIS A 64 -20.44 10.94 33.94
CA HIS A 64 -21.80 10.93 33.41
C HIS A 64 -22.50 9.59 33.60
N GLY A 65 -21.93 8.70 34.40
CA GLY A 65 -22.53 7.43 34.79
C GLY A 65 -22.43 6.31 33.77
N ALA A 66 -21.41 6.33 32.90
CA ALA A 66 -21.13 5.23 32.00
C ALA A 66 -20.82 3.94 32.79
N ASP A 67 -21.29 2.82 32.25
CA ASP A 67 -20.97 1.50 32.80
C ASP A 67 -19.71 0.95 32.13
N ASN A 68 -18.65 0.78 32.89
CA ASN A 68 -17.37 0.23 32.44
C ASN A 68 -17.24 -1.29 32.64
N THR A 69 -18.34 -1.97 32.96
CA THR A 69 -18.38 -3.43 33.18
C THR A 69 -18.86 -4.19 31.92
N GLY A 70 -19.32 -3.48 30.90
CA GLY A 70 -19.85 -4.05 29.63
C GLY A 70 -21.27 -4.62 29.74
N VAL A 71 -21.99 -4.32 30.82
CA VAL A 71 -23.37 -4.80 31.06
C VAL A 71 -24.40 -3.85 30.45
N LYS A 72 -24.28 -2.55 30.75
CA LYS A 72 -25.22 -1.53 30.25
C LYS A 72 -24.66 -0.83 29.03
N ASP A 73 -25.57 -0.36 28.16
CA ASP A 73 -25.23 0.45 27.02
C ASP A 73 -24.57 1.78 27.41
N ALA A 74 -23.38 2.01 26.91
CA ALA A 74 -22.62 3.25 27.08
C ALA A 74 -22.74 4.21 25.88
N SER A 75 -23.33 3.78 24.76
CA SER A 75 -23.38 4.55 23.51
C SER A 75 -23.96 5.94 23.70
N VAL A 76 -25.09 6.02 24.43
CA VAL A 76 -25.82 7.29 24.63
C VAL A 76 -24.99 8.28 25.47
N ILE A 77 -24.26 7.79 26.45
CA ILE A 77 -23.42 8.64 27.31
C ILE A 77 -22.22 9.15 26.50
N ILE A 78 -21.52 8.28 25.84
CA ILE A 78 -20.36 8.64 24.96
C ILE A 78 -20.81 9.70 23.94
N GLN A 79 -21.92 9.45 23.24
CA GLN A 79 -22.45 10.36 22.24
C GLN A 79 -22.86 11.72 22.85
N THR A 80 -23.44 11.71 24.04
CA THR A 80 -23.85 12.96 24.72
C THR A 80 -22.64 13.80 25.09
N VAL A 81 -21.59 13.17 25.62
CA VAL A 81 -20.33 13.86 25.97
C VAL A 81 -19.68 14.44 24.70
N LEU A 82 -19.57 13.66 23.64
CA LEU A 82 -19.01 14.11 22.36
C LEU A 82 -19.80 15.27 21.76
N ASN A 83 -21.11 15.20 21.75
CA ASN A 83 -21.95 16.25 21.19
C ASN A 83 -21.84 17.56 22.00
N THR A 84 -21.67 17.46 23.31
CA THR A 84 -21.62 18.59 24.23
C THR A 84 -20.25 19.27 24.22
N PHE A 85 -19.18 18.47 24.25
CA PHE A 85 -17.86 18.98 24.56
C PHE A 85 -16.88 18.81 23.38
N LYS A 86 -17.22 18.05 22.35
CA LYS A 86 -16.33 17.66 21.24
C LYS A 86 -15.13 16.79 21.66
N ILE A 87 -14.97 16.55 22.95
CA ILE A 87 -13.94 15.69 23.53
C ILE A 87 -14.62 14.65 24.39
N CYS A 88 -14.15 13.42 24.30
CA CYS A 88 -14.61 12.32 25.13
C CYS A 88 -13.40 11.51 25.61
N PHE A 89 -13.21 11.43 26.90
CA PHE A 89 -12.23 10.54 27.53
C PHE A 89 -12.93 9.30 28.08
N ILE A 90 -12.40 8.13 27.67
CA ILE A 90 -12.92 6.82 28.02
C ILE A 90 -11.85 6.09 28.85
N PRO A 91 -12.00 6.00 30.18
CA PRO A 91 -11.09 5.27 31.04
C PRO A 91 -11.08 3.77 30.76
N ASN A 92 -10.12 3.06 31.33
CA ASN A 92 -10.03 1.61 31.23
C ASN A 92 -11.32 0.93 31.74
N GLY A 93 -11.75 -0.09 31.03
CA GLY A 93 -12.97 -0.83 31.27
C GLY A 93 -13.55 -1.41 29.98
N THR A 94 -14.63 -2.16 30.11
CA THR A 94 -15.39 -2.67 28.96
C THR A 94 -16.69 -1.89 28.84
N TYR A 95 -16.90 -1.28 27.68
CA TYR A 95 -18.08 -0.46 27.40
C TYR A 95 -18.89 -1.12 26.29
N ARG A 96 -20.13 -1.48 26.61
CA ARG A 96 -21.05 -2.04 25.64
C ARG A 96 -21.62 -0.93 24.77
N LEU A 97 -21.55 -1.08 23.46
CA LEU A 97 -22.14 -0.19 22.48
C LEU A 97 -23.29 -0.90 21.76
N GLU A 98 -24.52 -0.44 21.98
CA GLU A 98 -25.72 -0.93 21.27
C GLU A 98 -26.06 -0.08 20.05
N LYS A 99 -25.35 1.04 19.86
CA LYS A 99 -25.47 1.93 18.71
C LYS A 99 -24.10 2.42 18.31
N PRO A 100 -23.88 2.71 17.02
CA PRO A 100 -22.64 3.32 16.58
C PRO A 100 -22.48 4.72 17.22
N ILE A 101 -21.25 5.09 17.46
CA ILE A 101 -20.90 6.45 17.91
C ILE A 101 -20.70 7.31 16.66
N VAL A 102 -21.50 8.35 16.54
CA VAL A 102 -21.44 9.29 15.41
C VAL A 102 -20.32 10.31 15.64
N ILE A 103 -19.39 10.36 14.72
CA ILE A 103 -18.27 11.31 14.72
C ILE A 103 -18.56 12.47 13.76
N ASP A 104 -18.23 13.67 14.19
CA ASP A 104 -18.32 14.89 13.39
C ASP A 104 -17.02 15.70 13.46
N SER A 105 -16.97 16.80 12.73
CA SER A 105 -15.78 17.66 12.64
C SER A 105 -15.28 18.12 14.01
N GLY A 106 -13.97 18.04 14.19
CA GLY A 106 -13.29 18.48 15.40
C GLY A 106 -13.53 17.62 16.65
N MET A 107 -14.14 16.44 16.52
CA MET A 107 -14.34 15.53 17.64
C MET A 107 -13.07 14.74 17.97
N LEU A 108 -12.81 14.57 19.27
CA LEU A 108 -11.69 13.82 19.80
C LEU A 108 -12.19 12.75 20.76
N VAL A 109 -11.90 11.48 20.46
CA VAL A 109 -12.18 10.34 21.35
C VAL A 109 -10.86 9.77 21.83
N LEU A 110 -10.65 9.78 23.12
CA LEU A 110 -9.43 9.33 23.79
C LEU A 110 -9.71 8.17 24.70
N GLY A 111 -9.09 7.02 24.46
CA GLY A 111 -9.01 5.92 25.42
C GLY A 111 -7.83 6.10 26.38
N GLU A 112 -7.94 5.55 27.56
CA GLU A 112 -6.81 5.51 28.50
C GLU A 112 -5.73 4.51 28.04
N SER A 113 -6.13 3.38 27.44
CA SER A 113 -5.23 2.34 26.97
C SER A 113 -5.83 1.61 25.77
N ALA A 114 -5.03 1.41 24.73
CA ALA A 114 -5.42 0.62 23.55
C ALA A 114 -5.70 -0.86 23.83
N THR A 115 -5.36 -1.36 25.02
CA THR A 115 -5.64 -2.75 25.41
C THR A 115 -6.82 -2.87 26.37
N ASP A 116 -7.00 -1.88 27.21
CA ASP A 116 -7.91 -1.98 28.36
C ASP A 116 -9.13 -1.04 28.26
N THR A 117 -9.14 -0.10 27.31
CA THR A 117 -10.32 0.71 26.97
C THR A 117 -11.11 0.00 25.88
N ILE A 118 -11.93 -0.97 26.25
CA ILE A 118 -12.61 -1.87 25.33
C ILE A 118 -14.01 -1.37 24.99
N LEU A 119 -14.24 -1.05 23.72
CA LEU A 119 -15.53 -0.71 23.16
C LEU A 119 -16.13 -1.94 22.47
N LYS A 120 -17.06 -2.62 23.11
CA LYS A 120 -17.69 -3.83 22.61
C LYS A 120 -18.95 -3.49 21.80
N CYS A 121 -18.84 -3.54 20.48
CA CYS A 121 -19.94 -3.28 19.54
C CYS A 121 -20.89 -4.49 19.47
N VAL A 122 -22.18 -4.24 19.68
CA VAL A 122 -23.20 -5.30 19.70
C VAL A 122 -24.11 -5.15 18.48
N ASN A 123 -23.82 -5.90 17.42
CA ASN A 123 -24.58 -5.88 16.14
C ASN A 123 -24.69 -4.47 15.52
N ASN A 124 -23.64 -3.70 15.58
CA ASN A 124 -23.54 -2.37 14.98
C ASN A 124 -22.09 -2.00 14.70
N ASP A 125 -21.92 -0.98 13.87
CA ASP A 125 -20.62 -0.36 13.65
C ASP A 125 -20.09 0.28 14.94
N GLY A 126 -18.77 0.41 15.07
CA GLY A 126 -18.18 1.07 16.24
C GLY A 126 -18.32 2.59 16.15
N PHE A 127 -17.61 3.20 15.22
CA PHE A 127 -17.70 4.63 14.93
C PHE A 127 -18.16 4.85 13.49
N VAL A 128 -19.05 5.80 13.31
CA VAL A 128 -19.55 6.19 11.97
C VAL A 128 -19.49 7.71 11.86
N THR A 129 -18.92 8.23 10.81
CA THR A 129 -18.95 9.68 10.58
C THR A 129 -20.36 10.16 10.24
N ARG A 130 -20.69 11.36 10.69
CA ARG A 130 -21.96 12.02 10.37
C ARG A 130 -22.21 11.97 8.86
N ASP A 131 -23.44 11.72 8.48
CA ASP A 131 -23.91 11.67 7.10
C ASP A 131 -23.27 10.58 6.22
N PHE A 132 -22.66 9.53 6.82
CA PHE A 132 -22.08 8.46 6.03
C PHE A 132 -23.10 7.82 5.06
N ASP A 133 -24.29 7.54 5.51
CA ASP A 133 -25.35 6.94 4.67
C ASP A 133 -25.95 7.92 3.67
N ASP A 134 -25.90 9.21 3.96
CA ASP A 134 -26.44 10.31 3.13
C ASP A 134 -25.36 11.15 2.45
N ARG A 135 -24.15 10.56 2.24
CA ARG A 135 -23.00 11.28 1.65
C ARG A 135 -23.13 11.50 0.14
N THR A 136 -24.07 10.85 -0.51
CA THR A 136 -24.27 10.94 -1.96
C THR A 136 -24.54 12.38 -2.39
N GLY A 137 -23.68 12.91 -3.25
CA GLY A 137 -23.79 14.30 -3.75
C GLY A 137 -23.29 15.37 -2.81
N LYS A 138 -22.80 15.04 -1.61
CA LYS A 138 -22.17 16.00 -0.71
C LYS A 138 -20.73 16.30 -1.11
N GLY A 139 -20.32 17.55 -0.97
CA GLY A 139 -18.97 18.01 -1.26
C GLY A 139 -18.07 18.04 -0.01
N ASN A 140 -16.79 18.36 -0.22
CA ASN A 140 -15.79 18.42 0.85
C ASN A 140 -16.17 19.33 2.01
N ALA A 141 -16.81 20.48 1.72
CA ALA A 141 -17.19 21.43 2.76
C ALA A 141 -18.21 20.88 3.77
N GLU A 142 -18.92 19.83 3.40
CA GLU A 142 -19.97 19.20 4.23
C GLU A 142 -19.47 17.95 4.96
N ALA A 143 -18.34 17.38 4.52
CA ALA A 143 -17.78 16.18 5.09
C ALA A 143 -17.19 16.43 6.50
N PRO A 144 -17.38 15.53 7.44
CA PRO A 144 -16.69 15.56 8.74
C PRO A 144 -15.18 15.60 8.54
N HIS A 145 -14.51 16.45 9.31
CA HIS A 145 -13.07 16.61 9.23
C HIS A 145 -12.46 16.96 10.59
N GLY A 146 -11.16 16.71 10.71
CA GLY A 146 -10.45 17.09 11.89
C GLY A 146 -10.87 16.32 13.13
N PHE A 147 -11.29 15.10 12.99
CA PHE A 147 -11.58 14.23 14.12
C PHE A 147 -10.44 13.28 14.40
N CYS A 148 -10.39 12.79 15.63
CA CYS A 148 -9.36 11.86 16.05
C CYS A 148 -9.93 10.75 16.92
N LEU A 149 -9.53 9.51 16.65
CA LEU A 149 -9.73 8.33 17.47
C LEU A 149 -8.38 7.86 17.98
N PHE A 150 -8.24 7.77 19.27
CA PHE A 150 -6.95 7.56 19.87
C PHE A 150 -7.00 6.56 21.02
N ASN A 151 -6.07 5.56 20.99
CA ASN A 151 -5.81 4.66 22.09
C ASN A 151 -7.04 3.84 22.56
N LEU A 152 -7.79 3.29 21.61
CA LEU A 152 -9.03 2.57 21.81
C LEU A 152 -8.92 1.11 21.38
N HIS A 153 -9.61 0.21 22.08
CA HIS A 153 -9.83 -1.16 21.63
C HIS A 153 -11.28 -1.32 21.16
N LEU A 154 -11.49 -1.52 19.89
CA LEU A 154 -12.78 -1.83 19.29
C LEU A 154 -12.88 -3.33 19.02
N THR A 155 -13.94 -3.96 19.50
CA THR A 155 -14.22 -5.38 19.21
C THR A 155 -15.67 -5.56 18.77
N GLY A 156 -15.86 -6.29 17.68
CA GLY A 156 -17.15 -6.53 17.03
C GLY A 156 -17.62 -7.97 17.14
N ASN A 157 -18.34 -8.41 16.10
CA ASN A 157 -18.89 -9.76 15.95
C ASN A 157 -18.79 -10.28 14.51
N ASP A 158 -17.78 -9.85 13.76
CA ASP A 158 -17.48 -10.25 12.38
C ASP A 158 -18.49 -9.81 11.29
N THR A 159 -19.48 -8.96 11.62
CA THR A 159 -20.55 -8.58 10.67
C THR A 159 -20.67 -7.09 10.36
N HIS A 160 -20.01 -6.24 11.11
CA HIS A 160 -20.10 -4.79 11.01
C HIS A 160 -18.72 -4.17 10.81
N THR A 161 -18.65 -2.86 10.72
CA THR A 161 -17.39 -2.12 10.55
C THR A 161 -16.94 -1.50 11.86
N GLY A 162 -15.64 -1.59 12.16
CA GLY A 162 -15.06 -0.95 13.34
C GLY A 162 -15.14 0.57 13.25
N VAL A 163 -14.65 1.14 12.15
CA VAL A 163 -14.70 2.59 11.89
C VAL A 163 -15.13 2.84 10.45
N THR A 164 -16.28 3.46 10.26
CA THR A 164 -16.87 3.78 8.96
C THR A 164 -16.74 5.28 8.69
N ILE A 165 -16.04 5.66 7.62
CA ILE A 165 -15.60 7.02 7.41
C ILE A 165 -16.07 7.58 6.07
N TYR A 166 -16.69 8.74 6.14
CA TYR A 166 -16.82 9.74 5.11
C TYR A 166 -16.21 11.02 5.64
N GLY A 167 -15.06 11.44 5.12
CA GLY A 167 -14.39 12.61 5.68
C GLY A 167 -12.94 12.78 5.25
N TYR A 168 -12.30 13.80 5.78
CA TYR A 168 -10.92 14.14 5.50
C TYR A 168 -10.21 14.74 6.72
N HIS A 169 -8.86 14.85 6.67
CA HIS A 169 -8.04 15.35 7.78
C HIS A 169 -8.34 14.64 9.10
N TYR A 170 -8.50 13.33 9.08
CA TYR A 170 -8.77 12.58 10.30
C TYR A 170 -7.56 11.76 10.72
N PHE A 171 -7.57 11.38 11.99
CA PHE A 171 -6.52 10.61 12.61
C PHE A 171 -7.09 9.41 13.37
N ILE A 172 -6.56 8.22 13.09
CA ILE A 172 -6.82 7.00 13.87
C ILE A 172 -5.46 6.50 14.33
N GLU A 173 -5.17 6.62 15.59
CA GLU A 173 -3.85 6.34 16.12
C GLU A 173 -3.90 5.45 17.34
N GLN A 174 -2.97 4.48 17.40
CA GLN A 174 -2.79 3.56 18.52
C GLN A 174 -4.08 2.81 18.89
N CYS A 175 -4.89 2.45 17.92
CA CYS A 175 -6.11 1.68 18.14
C CYS A 175 -5.87 0.19 17.92
N PHE A 176 -6.54 -0.63 18.71
CA PHE A 176 -6.69 -2.05 18.49
C PHE A 176 -8.11 -2.32 17.97
N ILE A 177 -8.23 -2.95 16.79
CA ILE A 177 -9.51 -3.17 16.11
C ILE A 177 -9.61 -4.63 15.70
N GLU A 178 -10.66 -5.33 16.15
CA GLU A 178 -10.80 -6.75 15.84
C GLU A 178 -12.26 -7.21 15.74
N HIS A 179 -12.46 -8.35 15.06
CA HIS A 179 -13.77 -9.00 14.91
C HIS A 179 -14.80 -8.14 14.19
N PHE A 180 -14.42 -7.57 13.04
CA PHE A 180 -15.32 -6.85 12.15
C PHE A 180 -15.30 -7.41 10.72
N GLU A 181 -16.32 -7.13 9.94
CA GLU A 181 -16.27 -7.34 8.49
C GLU A 181 -15.18 -6.46 7.88
N ALA A 182 -15.16 -5.17 8.23
CA ALA A 182 -14.06 -4.28 7.95
C ALA A 182 -13.58 -3.60 9.24
N GLY A 183 -12.26 -3.62 9.51
CA GLY A 183 -11.71 -2.91 10.65
C GLY A 183 -11.88 -1.41 10.49
N ILE A 184 -11.36 -0.86 9.39
CA ILE A 184 -11.55 0.54 8.98
C ILE A 184 -12.04 0.56 7.53
N TYR A 185 -13.15 1.23 7.30
CA TYR A 185 -13.70 1.48 5.97
C TYR A 185 -13.79 2.98 5.71
N SER A 186 -13.08 3.46 4.71
CA SER A 186 -13.13 4.86 4.31
C SER A 186 -13.60 4.98 2.87
N GLU A 187 -14.71 5.66 2.68
CA GLU A 187 -15.30 5.97 1.38
C GLU A 187 -15.86 7.39 1.39
N TYR A 188 -15.24 8.25 0.63
CA TYR A 188 -15.72 9.63 0.54
C TYR A 188 -16.89 9.78 -0.43
N ASN A 189 -16.84 9.15 -1.59
CA ASN A 189 -17.82 9.39 -2.65
C ASN A 189 -18.47 8.08 -3.13
N LYS A 190 -19.70 7.85 -2.72
CA LYS A 190 -20.49 6.71 -3.19
C LYS A 190 -21.36 7.09 -4.40
N ASN A 191 -20.97 6.66 -5.61
CA ASN A 191 -21.84 6.61 -6.81
C ASN A 191 -22.31 7.94 -7.40
N THR A 192 -21.57 9.03 -7.35
CA THR A 192 -22.14 10.31 -7.75
C THR A 192 -21.68 10.86 -9.08
N GLY A 193 -20.76 10.23 -9.77
CA GLY A 193 -20.14 10.85 -10.93
C GLY A 193 -19.48 12.19 -10.57
N PHE A 194 -19.15 12.36 -9.30
CA PHE A 194 -18.57 13.57 -8.77
C PHE A 194 -17.11 13.67 -9.23
N THR A 195 -16.75 14.82 -9.71
CA THR A 195 -15.41 15.17 -10.12
C THR A 195 -14.48 15.38 -8.93
N PRO A 196 -13.19 15.41 -9.12
CA PRO A 196 -12.06 14.98 -8.32
C PRO A 196 -11.91 15.48 -6.88
N SER A 197 -12.80 16.27 -6.37
CA SER A 197 -12.76 16.76 -4.98
C SER A 197 -13.47 15.84 -3.97
N GLY A 198 -13.78 14.62 -4.34
CA GLY A 198 -14.60 13.72 -3.55
C GLY A 198 -13.85 12.58 -2.88
N ASP A 199 -12.54 12.52 -2.96
CA ASP A 199 -11.77 11.43 -2.39
C ASP A 199 -11.47 11.67 -0.90
N THR A 200 -11.29 10.60 -0.14
CA THR A 200 -10.71 10.68 1.20
C THR A 200 -9.30 11.22 1.09
N PHE A 201 -9.02 12.37 1.64
CA PHE A 201 -7.72 12.98 1.52
C PHE A 201 -7.16 13.47 2.85
N GLU A 202 -5.81 13.52 2.90
CA GLU A 202 -5.04 13.98 4.04
C GLU A 202 -5.47 13.30 5.34
N SER A 203 -5.63 11.97 5.27
CA SER A 203 -6.02 11.14 6.39
C SER A 203 -4.84 10.32 6.91
N TYR A 204 -4.90 9.97 8.19
CA TYR A 204 -3.79 9.31 8.87
C TYR A 204 -4.28 8.15 9.72
N ILE A 205 -3.73 6.95 9.43
CA ILE A 205 -3.84 5.78 10.30
C ILE A 205 -2.44 5.43 10.75
N ASP A 206 -2.17 5.46 12.05
CA ASP A 206 -0.82 5.22 12.58
C ASP A 206 -0.83 4.31 13.81
N LYS A 207 0.16 3.43 13.91
CA LYS A 207 0.41 2.54 15.05
C LYS A 207 -0.80 1.71 15.50
N CYS A 208 -1.66 1.32 14.58
CA CYS A 208 -2.81 0.48 14.87
C CYS A 208 -2.47 -1.01 14.76
N LEU A 209 -3.15 -1.82 15.58
CA LEU A 209 -3.24 -3.26 15.41
C LEU A 209 -4.65 -3.60 14.93
N ILE A 210 -4.76 -4.25 13.76
CA ILE A 210 -6.05 -4.62 13.17
C ILE A 210 -6.03 -6.10 12.82
N GLN A 211 -6.91 -6.89 13.40
CA GLN A 211 -6.89 -8.33 13.20
C GLN A 211 -8.28 -8.96 13.26
N HIS A 212 -8.38 -10.23 12.81
CA HIS A 212 -9.63 -10.99 12.82
C HIS A 212 -10.79 -10.23 12.13
N CYS A 213 -10.48 -9.51 11.05
CA CYS A 213 -11.47 -8.85 10.20
C CYS A 213 -11.52 -9.55 8.83
N SER A 214 -12.64 -9.48 8.13
CA SER A 214 -12.64 -9.95 6.72
C SER A 214 -11.70 -9.07 5.90
N THR A 215 -11.74 -7.74 6.11
CA THR A 215 -10.77 -6.78 5.57
C THR A 215 -10.27 -5.89 6.69
N CYS A 216 -8.95 -5.75 6.87
CA CYS A 216 -8.42 -4.92 7.95
C CYS A 216 -8.62 -3.43 7.68
N ILE A 217 -8.15 -2.94 6.54
CA ILE A 217 -8.36 -1.55 6.09
C ILE A 217 -8.85 -1.57 4.66
N ARG A 218 -9.93 -0.86 4.38
CA ARG A 218 -10.46 -0.65 3.05
C ARG A 218 -10.64 0.83 2.76
N TYR A 219 -9.85 1.36 1.82
CA TYR A 219 -9.97 2.72 1.33
C TYR A 219 -10.47 2.73 -0.11
N LEU A 220 -11.53 3.47 -0.33
CA LEU A 220 -12.04 3.76 -1.65
C LEU A 220 -11.67 5.21 -2.02
N GLY A 221 -10.79 5.37 -3.01
CA GLY A 221 -10.31 6.67 -3.46
C GLY A 221 -9.41 7.39 -2.45
N PRO A 222 -8.35 6.76 -1.90
CA PRO A 222 -7.42 7.47 -1.04
C PRO A 222 -6.65 8.51 -1.83
N SER A 223 -6.53 9.72 -1.30
CA SER A 223 -5.73 10.80 -1.87
C SER A 223 -4.91 11.47 -0.78
N ASP A 224 -3.61 11.68 -1.02
CA ASP A 224 -2.68 12.30 -0.07
C ASP A 224 -2.78 11.73 1.37
N SER A 225 -3.08 10.44 1.45
CA SER A 225 -3.36 9.74 2.72
C SER A 225 -2.17 8.90 3.16
N PHE A 226 -2.12 8.61 4.46
CA PHE A 226 -0.99 7.92 5.09
C PHE A 226 -1.47 6.78 5.98
N ILE A 227 -0.89 5.60 5.80
CA ILE A 227 -1.05 4.43 6.66
C ILE A 227 0.34 4.06 7.15
N ASN A 228 0.62 4.27 8.44
CA ASN A 228 1.95 4.11 8.98
C ASN A 228 1.97 3.15 10.17
N HIS A 229 3.00 2.31 10.26
CA HIS A 229 3.26 1.44 11.41
C HIS A 229 2.05 0.57 11.82
N VAL A 230 1.21 0.20 10.87
CA VAL A 230 0.03 -0.65 11.13
C VAL A 230 0.46 -2.11 11.07
N CYS A 231 0.11 -2.86 12.11
CA CYS A 231 0.19 -4.31 12.12
C CYS A 231 -1.21 -4.87 11.84
N PHE A 232 -1.33 -5.78 10.88
CA PHE A 232 -2.62 -6.38 10.52
C PHE A 232 -2.49 -7.87 10.22
N SER A 233 -3.48 -8.66 10.65
CA SER A 233 -3.37 -10.12 10.53
C SER A 233 -4.71 -10.85 10.61
N ASN A 234 -4.65 -12.16 10.33
CA ASN A 234 -5.77 -13.08 10.48
C ASN A 234 -7.03 -12.58 9.77
N ALA A 235 -6.89 -12.27 8.47
CA ALA A 235 -7.93 -11.69 7.64
C ALA A 235 -7.97 -12.38 6.26
N MET A 236 -8.99 -12.10 5.46
CA MET A 236 -9.00 -12.46 4.04
C MET A 236 -8.31 -11.41 3.18
N ARG A 237 -8.39 -10.14 3.59
CA ARG A 237 -7.71 -9.01 2.98
C ARG A 237 -7.05 -8.16 4.05
N GLY A 238 -5.84 -7.71 3.78
CA GLY A 238 -5.13 -6.78 4.65
C GLY A 238 -5.53 -5.32 4.38
N ILE A 239 -4.65 -4.57 3.74
CA ILE A 239 -4.90 -3.20 3.30
C ILE A 239 -5.36 -3.23 1.85
N VAL A 240 -6.59 -2.80 1.60
CA VAL A 240 -7.22 -2.72 0.27
C VAL A 240 -7.37 -1.25 -0.12
N LEU A 241 -6.67 -0.86 -1.17
CA LEU A 241 -6.68 0.51 -1.70
C LEU A 241 -7.22 0.46 -3.13
N THR A 242 -8.41 0.99 -3.35
CA THR A 242 -9.07 0.95 -4.66
C THR A 242 -9.32 2.36 -5.20
N THR A 243 -9.36 2.50 -6.51
CA THR A 243 -9.75 3.77 -7.12
C THR A 243 -11.22 4.06 -6.83
N SER A 244 -11.51 5.34 -6.55
CA SER A 244 -12.84 5.85 -6.81
C SER A 244 -13.06 5.91 -8.33
N ASN A 245 -14.31 5.89 -8.78
CA ASN A 245 -14.65 5.97 -10.21
C ASN A 245 -14.14 7.24 -10.93
N THR A 246 -13.31 8.03 -10.30
CA THR A 246 -12.69 9.24 -10.82
C THR A 246 -11.20 9.01 -10.97
N SER A 247 -10.65 9.45 -12.07
CA SER A 247 -9.26 9.25 -12.49
C SER A 247 -8.20 10.02 -11.66
N TRP A 248 -8.56 10.53 -10.48
CA TRP A 248 -7.72 11.37 -9.66
C TRP A 248 -7.59 10.79 -8.24
N SER A 249 -6.61 9.98 -8.05
CA SER A 249 -6.08 9.71 -6.72
C SER A 249 -4.63 10.22 -6.72
N ASN A 250 -4.29 11.12 -5.83
CA ASN A 250 -2.91 11.56 -5.65
C ASN A 250 -2.07 10.50 -4.94
N GLY A 251 -2.68 9.37 -4.65
CA GLY A 251 -2.01 8.24 -4.05
C GLY A 251 -2.16 8.17 -2.53
N CYS A 252 -1.71 7.06 -2.02
CA CYS A 252 -1.61 6.77 -0.60
C CYS A 252 -0.18 6.35 -0.28
N SER A 253 0.36 6.80 0.83
CA SER A 253 1.64 6.32 1.36
C SER A 253 1.40 5.30 2.45
N VAL A 254 1.92 4.08 2.26
CA VAL A 254 1.87 2.99 3.23
C VAL A 254 3.29 2.74 3.70
N ASN A 255 3.58 3.01 4.96
CA ASN A 255 4.95 3.03 5.47
C ASN A 255 5.11 2.14 6.69
N ASN A 256 6.15 1.29 6.69
CA ASN A 256 6.52 0.44 7.83
C ASN A 256 5.32 -0.38 8.38
N CYS A 257 4.44 -0.84 7.50
CA CYS A 257 3.31 -1.68 7.88
C CYS A 257 3.69 -3.16 7.83
N HIS A 258 3.07 -3.97 8.67
CA HIS A 258 3.33 -5.40 8.75
C HIS A 258 2.04 -6.21 8.63
N GLY A 259 1.90 -6.91 7.51
CA GLY A 259 0.78 -7.82 7.24
C GLY A 259 1.20 -9.28 7.31
N TYR A 260 0.41 -10.11 7.99
CA TYR A 260 0.67 -11.54 8.09
C TYR A 260 -0.60 -12.37 8.27
N THR A 261 -0.53 -13.63 7.85
CA THR A 261 -1.66 -14.58 7.97
C THR A 261 -2.92 -14.09 7.25
N ILE A 262 -2.77 -13.66 5.98
CA ILE A 262 -3.87 -13.22 5.13
C ILE A 262 -4.18 -14.30 4.11
N PHE A 263 -5.29 -15.01 4.29
CA PHE A 263 -5.68 -16.16 3.48
C PHE A 263 -7.11 -16.05 2.97
N ASP A 264 -7.28 -16.37 1.69
CA ASP A 264 -8.60 -16.46 1.04
C ASP A 264 -8.55 -17.53 -0.07
N GLY A 265 -8.35 -18.79 0.33
CA GLY A 265 -8.32 -19.91 -0.60
C GLY A 265 -7.21 -19.84 -1.67
N GLY A 266 -6.17 -19.05 -1.45
CA GLY A 266 -5.05 -18.80 -2.37
C GLY A 266 -5.12 -17.46 -3.09
N ALA A 267 -6.06 -16.59 -2.73
CA ALA A 267 -6.24 -15.24 -3.28
C ALA A 267 -6.16 -14.13 -2.22
N GLY A 268 -6.04 -14.46 -0.92
CA GLY A 268 -5.87 -13.49 0.16
C GLY A 268 -4.57 -12.70 0.00
N CYS A 269 -4.59 -11.38 0.20
CA CYS A 269 -3.40 -10.54 0.04
C CYS A 269 -3.21 -9.57 1.19
N CYS A 270 -1.93 -9.35 1.57
CA CYS A 270 -1.59 -8.35 2.58
C CYS A 270 -1.89 -6.94 2.07
N TYR A 271 -1.47 -6.64 0.84
CA TYR A 271 -1.71 -5.35 0.20
C TYR A 271 -2.38 -5.58 -1.15
N ASP A 272 -3.61 -5.12 -1.27
CA ASP A 272 -4.45 -5.20 -2.48
C ASP A 272 -4.59 -3.80 -3.08
N ILE A 273 -3.88 -3.55 -4.18
CA ILE A 273 -3.60 -2.22 -4.67
C ILE A 273 -4.20 -2.03 -6.06
N ASP A 274 -5.22 -1.20 -6.15
CA ASP A 274 -5.87 -0.77 -7.39
C ASP A 274 -5.93 0.77 -7.49
N THR A 275 -4.90 1.47 -7.00
CA THR A 275 -4.76 2.92 -7.04
C THR A 275 -3.29 3.31 -6.98
N PRO A 276 -2.88 4.51 -7.38
CA PRO A 276 -1.53 4.98 -7.13
C PRO A 276 -1.15 4.89 -5.64
N VAL A 277 -0.02 4.23 -5.36
CA VAL A 277 0.45 4.02 -3.99
C VAL A 277 1.96 4.09 -3.90
N PHE A 278 2.45 4.58 -2.76
CA PHE A 278 3.84 4.42 -2.32
C PHE A 278 3.87 3.46 -1.14
N LEU A 279 4.35 2.24 -1.37
CA LEU A 279 4.53 1.23 -0.32
C LEU A 279 6.00 1.21 0.07
N ASN A 280 6.32 1.71 1.27
CA ASN A 280 7.70 1.87 1.72
C ASN A 280 7.98 1.01 2.94
N ASP A 281 9.08 0.27 2.91
CA ASP A 281 9.61 -0.56 4.01
C ASP A 281 8.56 -1.42 4.73
N SER A 282 7.56 -1.87 3.99
CA SER A 282 6.43 -2.63 4.52
C SER A 282 6.62 -4.13 4.32
N THR A 283 6.00 -4.93 5.16
CA THR A 283 6.16 -6.39 5.17
C THR A 283 4.84 -7.09 4.91
N GLY A 284 4.86 -8.08 4.00
CA GLY A 284 3.76 -9.02 3.77
C GLY A 284 4.26 -10.45 3.89
N GLU A 285 3.81 -11.19 4.93
CA GLU A 285 4.34 -12.52 5.19
C GLU A 285 3.28 -13.56 5.51
N SER A 286 3.67 -14.83 5.34
CA SER A 286 2.89 -16.00 5.77
C SER A 286 1.43 -15.95 5.30
N SER A 287 1.22 -15.53 4.05
CA SER A 287 -0.08 -15.25 3.45
C SER A 287 -0.22 -15.92 2.08
N ASP A 288 -1.36 -15.80 1.41
CA ASP A 288 -1.48 -16.23 0.02
C ASP A 288 -0.62 -15.32 -0.87
N ILE A 289 -0.80 -14.00 -0.80
CA ILE A 289 -0.10 -13.01 -1.61
C ILE A 289 0.44 -11.92 -0.69
N GLY A 290 1.71 -11.57 -0.85
CA GLY A 290 2.31 -10.44 -0.14
C GLY A 290 1.76 -9.11 -0.63
N CYS A 291 1.82 -8.86 -1.95
CA CYS A 291 1.24 -7.66 -2.56
C CYS A 291 0.64 -7.98 -3.93
N LEU A 292 -0.60 -7.56 -4.15
CA LEU A 292 -1.33 -7.65 -5.41
C LEU A 292 -1.46 -6.27 -6.03
N PHE A 293 -1.12 -6.13 -7.30
CA PHE A 293 -1.36 -4.94 -8.10
C PHE A 293 -2.43 -5.23 -9.15
N GLU A 294 -3.53 -4.50 -9.08
CA GLU A 294 -4.66 -4.62 -10.00
C GLU A 294 -4.69 -3.50 -11.07
N THR A 295 -5.80 -3.34 -11.76
CA THR A 295 -5.94 -2.74 -13.08
C THR A 295 -5.47 -1.29 -13.25
N ASN A 296 -5.59 -0.42 -12.23
CA ASN A 296 -5.35 1.03 -12.37
C ASN A 296 -4.11 1.52 -11.61
N THR A 297 -3.15 0.67 -11.42
CA THR A 297 -2.06 0.90 -10.48
C THR A 297 -0.92 1.68 -11.09
N GLY A 298 -0.59 2.85 -10.53
CA GLY A 298 0.71 3.49 -10.66
C GLY A 298 1.47 3.31 -9.34
N ALA A 299 1.87 2.08 -9.01
CA ALA A 299 2.40 1.76 -7.69
C ALA A 299 3.92 1.79 -7.64
N SER A 300 4.46 2.23 -6.52
CA SER A 300 5.88 2.15 -6.20
C SER A 300 6.07 1.45 -4.86
N VAL A 301 6.83 0.35 -4.88
CA VAL A 301 7.29 -0.36 -3.68
C VAL A 301 8.78 -0.05 -3.49
N ASN A 302 9.15 0.46 -2.34
CA ASN A 302 10.52 0.78 -1.99
C ASN A 302 10.92 0.02 -0.72
N GLY A 303 11.89 -0.88 -0.82
CA GLY A 303 12.29 -1.74 0.29
C GLY A 303 11.21 -2.74 0.70
N GLY A 304 11.22 -3.13 1.98
CA GLY A 304 10.27 -4.06 2.58
C GLY A 304 10.58 -5.54 2.36
N HIS A 305 9.79 -6.40 3.01
CA HIS A 305 10.01 -7.83 3.05
C HIS A 305 8.74 -8.60 2.68
N PHE A 306 8.83 -9.48 1.66
CA PHE A 306 7.71 -10.28 1.18
C PHE A 306 8.09 -11.76 1.17
N TYR A 307 7.78 -12.46 2.28
CA TYR A 307 8.30 -13.80 2.49
C TYR A 307 7.29 -14.81 3.05
N ASN A 308 7.58 -16.10 2.81
CA ASN A 308 6.74 -17.24 3.23
C ASN A 308 5.30 -17.21 2.68
N ASN A 309 5.02 -16.42 1.67
CA ASN A 309 3.73 -16.36 1.00
C ASN A 309 3.58 -17.51 -0.04
N LYS A 310 2.44 -17.63 -0.66
CA LYS A 310 2.32 -18.40 -1.91
C LYS A 310 3.01 -17.63 -3.04
N TYR A 311 2.75 -16.32 -3.15
CA TYR A 311 3.42 -15.38 -4.04
C TYR A 311 3.90 -14.15 -3.26
N GLY A 312 5.12 -13.69 -3.48
CA GLY A 312 5.60 -12.42 -2.92
C GLY A 312 4.84 -11.25 -3.53
N PHE A 313 4.86 -11.16 -4.85
CA PHE A 313 4.11 -10.17 -5.63
C PHE A 313 3.26 -10.84 -6.71
N VAL A 314 2.06 -10.31 -6.92
CA VAL A 314 1.22 -10.62 -8.08
C VAL A 314 0.96 -9.34 -8.85
N VAL A 315 1.37 -9.30 -10.12
CA VAL A 315 1.18 -8.14 -10.99
C VAL A 315 0.09 -8.50 -12.01
N ASP A 316 -1.10 -7.97 -11.80
CA ASP A 316 -2.30 -8.18 -12.63
C ASP A 316 -2.76 -6.85 -13.27
N THR A 317 -1.80 -6.07 -13.76
CA THR A 317 -2.06 -4.77 -14.37
C THR A 317 -1.18 -4.54 -15.57
N THR A 318 -1.65 -3.71 -16.50
CA THR A 318 -0.86 -3.16 -17.61
C THR A 318 -0.27 -1.79 -17.30
N SER A 319 -0.54 -1.24 -16.12
CA SER A 319 -0.03 0.04 -15.64
C SER A 319 1.39 -0.07 -15.12
N ASN A 320 2.03 1.06 -14.86
CA ASN A 320 3.40 1.10 -14.36
C ASN A 320 3.48 0.62 -12.91
N VAL A 321 4.30 -0.39 -12.67
CA VAL A 321 4.64 -0.87 -11.33
C VAL A 321 6.15 -0.78 -11.14
N ILE A 322 6.57 -0.12 -10.09
CA ILE A 322 7.96 0.00 -9.69
C ILE A 322 8.15 -0.77 -8.37
N ILE A 323 8.97 -1.82 -8.42
CA ILE A 323 9.41 -2.54 -7.22
C ILE A 323 10.91 -2.34 -7.11
N ASN A 324 11.36 -1.69 -6.06
CA ASN A 324 12.75 -1.31 -5.90
C ASN A 324 13.30 -1.77 -4.53
N GLY A 325 14.18 -2.76 -4.57
CA GLY A 325 14.91 -3.24 -3.39
C GLY A 325 14.09 -4.05 -2.39
N ALA A 326 12.90 -4.52 -2.75
CA ALA A 326 12.13 -5.41 -1.91
C ALA A 326 12.82 -6.76 -1.76
N GLU A 327 12.88 -7.27 -0.53
CA GLU A 327 13.39 -8.61 -0.22
C GLU A 327 12.27 -9.65 -0.34
N CYS A 328 12.49 -10.68 -1.15
CA CYS A 328 11.59 -11.81 -1.30
C CYS A 328 12.27 -13.10 -0.82
N ARG A 329 11.58 -13.86 0.05
CA ARG A 329 12.17 -15.06 0.65
C ARG A 329 11.14 -16.13 0.93
N GLY A 330 11.43 -17.34 0.46
CA GLY A 330 10.66 -18.54 0.84
C GLY A 330 9.20 -18.54 0.35
N ASN A 331 8.87 -17.76 -0.65
CA ASN A 331 7.54 -17.79 -1.25
C ASN A 331 7.34 -19.11 -2.00
N LYS A 332 6.23 -19.80 -1.76
CA LYS A 332 6.06 -21.23 -2.10
C LYS A 332 5.94 -21.49 -3.61
N THR A 333 5.39 -20.55 -4.36
CA THR A 333 5.14 -20.73 -5.80
C THR A 333 6.05 -19.87 -6.65
N ALA A 334 6.11 -18.57 -6.40
CA ALA A 334 7.04 -17.66 -7.04
C ALA A 334 7.24 -16.38 -6.21
N GLU A 335 8.37 -15.72 -6.41
CA GLU A 335 8.61 -14.41 -5.83
C GLU A 335 7.75 -13.36 -6.51
N VAL A 336 7.62 -13.42 -7.84
CA VAL A 336 6.76 -12.55 -8.64
C VAL A 336 5.91 -13.40 -9.59
N GLN A 337 4.60 -13.20 -9.59
CA GLN A 337 3.71 -13.70 -10.62
C GLN A 337 3.28 -12.54 -11.52
N ASN A 338 3.55 -12.62 -12.80
CA ASN A 338 3.06 -11.68 -13.79
C ASN A 338 1.88 -12.28 -14.57
N LYS A 339 0.69 -11.70 -14.44
CA LYS A 339 -0.52 -12.14 -15.13
C LYS A 339 -0.82 -11.36 -16.42
N GLN A 340 -0.29 -10.15 -16.54
CA GLN A 340 -0.53 -9.26 -17.67
C GLN A 340 0.78 -8.90 -18.38
N ALA A 341 0.69 -8.39 -19.61
CA ALA A 341 1.83 -7.78 -20.27
C ALA A 341 2.11 -6.43 -19.62
N LEU A 342 3.20 -6.34 -18.86
CA LEU A 342 3.62 -5.10 -18.20
C LEU A 342 4.02 -4.05 -19.22
N ALA A 343 3.40 -2.88 -19.20
CA ALA A 343 3.68 -1.80 -20.12
C ALA A 343 5.04 -1.14 -19.82
N ASP A 344 5.24 -0.57 -18.65
CA ASP A 344 6.46 0.17 -18.28
C ASP A 344 6.84 -0.09 -16.81
N SER A 345 7.13 -1.35 -16.48
CA SER A 345 7.41 -1.71 -15.10
C SER A 345 8.88 -1.94 -14.83
N TYR A 346 9.32 -1.54 -13.63
CA TYR A 346 10.66 -1.79 -13.12
C TYR A 346 10.56 -2.67 -11.87
N ILE A 347 11.15 -3.86 -11.92
CA ILE A 347 11.15 -4.83 -10.83
C ILE A 347 12.58 -5.15 -10.45
N ASN A 348 12.99 -4.71 -9.27
CA ASN A 348 14.29 -4.97 -8.66
C ASN A 348 14.07 -5.58 -7.28
N ILE A 349 14.24 -6.90 -7.17
CA ILE A 349 14.03 -7.65 -5.94
C ILE A 349 15.30 -8.36 -5.49
N ILE A 350 15.43 -8.55 -4.20
CA ILE A 350 16.47 -9.36 -3.56
C ILE A 350 15.84 -10.69 -3.15
N THR A 351 16.39 -11.81 -3.61
CA THR A 351 15.89 -13.14 -3.25
C THR A 351 16.92 -13.91 -2.43
N HIS A 352 16.43 -14.65 -1.44
CA HIS A 352 17.24 -15.53 -0.63
C HIS A 352 16.75 -16.98 -0.81
N GLY A 353 17.46 -17.78 -1.58
CA GLY A 353 17.17 -19.21 -1.70
C GLY A 353 17.15 -19.76 -3.14
N ALA A 354 17.70 -20.98 -3.30
CA ALA A 354 18.01 -21.57 -4.61
C ALA A 354 16.82 -22.29 -5.29
N ASN A 355 15.66 -22.46 -4.64
CA ASN A 355 14.66 -23.44 -5.07
C ASN A 355 13.28 -22.85 -5.40
N VAL A 356 13.10 -21.55 -5.42
CA VAL A 356 11.81 -20.93 -5.73
C VAL A 356 11.84 -20.32 -7.12
N LYS A 357 10.76 -20.54 -7.87
CA LYS A 357 10.55 -19.90 -9.15
C LYS A 357 10.52 -18.39 -8.96
N THR A 358 11.50 -17.68 -9.52
CA THR A 358 11.63 -16.26 -9.29
C THR A 358 10.54 -15.48 -10.01
N LEU A 359 10.18 -15.93 -11.22
CA LEU A 359 9.15 -15.31 -12.03
C LEU A 359 8.21 -16.38 -12.60
N ASP A 360 6.93 -16.21 -12.37
CA ASP A 360 5.85 -16.97 -12.99
C ASP A 360 5.12 -16.12 -14.01
N GLU A 361 5.40 -16.37 -15.29
CA GLU A 361 4.82 -15.63 -16.40
C GLU A 361 3.58 -16.34 -16.94
N ILE A 362 2.42 -15.69 -16.89
CA ILE A 362 1.22 -16.10 -17.60
C ILE A 362 1.06 -15.27 -18.89
N GLY A 363 1.46 -14.02 -18.87
CA GLY A 363 1.47 -13.11 -20.03
C GLY A 363 2.85 -12.83 -20.59
N ALA A 364 2.93 -12.36 -21.83
CA ALA A 364 4.19 -11.92 -22.42
C ALA A 364 4.66 -10.63 -21.75
N ILE A 365 5.83 -10.65 -21.11
CA ILE A 365 6.50 -9.44 -20.64
C ILE A 365 6.84 -8.60 -21.87
N ASN A 366 6.47 -7.32 -21.88
CA ASN A 366 6.94 -6.40 -22.90
C ASN A 366 8.43 -6.08 -22.65
N PRO A 367 9.35 -6.63 -23.43
CA PRO A 367 10.78 -6.49 -23.17
C PRO A 367 11.31 -5.06 -23.39
N ARG A 368 10.49 -4.17 -23.96
CA ARG A 368 10.90 -2.80 -24.27
C ARG A 368 10.76 -1.88 -23.07
N THR A 369 9.95 -2.26 -22.11
CA THR A 369 9.50 -1.36 -21.05
C THR A 369 9.64 -1.96 -19.65
N CYS A 370 9.89 -3.26 -19.53
CA CYS A 370 10.09 -3.91 -18.25
C CYS A 370 11.57 -4.19 -17.97
N SER A 371 12.09 -3.69 -16.86
CA SER A 371 13.42 -4.04 -16.33
C SER A 371 13.26 -4.92 -15.09
N LEU A 372 13.72 -6.15 -15.19
CA LEU A 372 13.73 -7.10 -14.06
C LEU A 372 15.17 -7.33 -13.61
N LYS A 373 15.48 -6.98 -12.37
CA LYS A 373 16.72 -7.29 -11.69
C LYS A 373 16.45 -8.16 -10.48
N ILE A 374 17.18 -9.25 -10.35
CA ILE A 374 17.06 -10.18 -9.25
C ILE A 374 18.45 -10.43 -8.71
N TYR A 375 18.62 -10.20 -7.41
CA TYR A 375 19.82 -10.55 -6.68
C TYR A 375 19.55 -11.80 -5.87
N ASN A 376 20.40 -12.81 -6.04
CA ASN A 376 20.40 -14.00 -5.19
C ASN A 376 21.69 -14.01 -4.38
N GLU A 377 21.61 -14.01 -3.06
CA GLU A 377 22.79 -14.01 -2.18
C GLU A 377 23.63 -15.29 -2.29
N LEU A 378 23.04 -16.41 -2.70
CA LEU A 378 23.75 -17.68 -2.82
C LEU A 378 24.55 -17.81 -4.12
N ASP A 379 24.13 -17.11 -5.19
CA ASP A 379 24.83 -17.06 -6.46
C ASP A 379 24.99 -15.59 -6.84
N ALA A 380 26.12 -14.99 -6.51
CA ALA A 380 26.42 -13.62 -6.85
C ALA A 380 26.00 -13.28 -8.29
N HIS A 381 24.88 -12.55 -8.42
CA HIS A 381 24.37 -11.95 -9.65
C HIS A 381 23.64 -12.85 -10.66
N VAL A 382 22.46 -13.36 -10.31
CA VAL A 382 21.51 -13.78 -11.36
C VAL A 382 20.73 -12.55 -11.83
N ILE A 383 21.20 -11.92 -12.89
CA ILE A 383 20.39 -10.97 -13.64
C ILE A 383 19.48 -11.80 -14.55
N ASN A 384 18.24 -12.08 -14.14
CA ASN A 384 17.22 -12.54 -15.09
C ASN A 384 16.85 -11.34 -15.97
N ARG A 385 17.50 -11.26 -17.11
CA ARG A 385 17.20 -10.26 -18.12
C ARG A 385 15.84 -10.58 -18.75
N PRO A 386 15.08 -9.58 -19.19
CA PRO A 386 13.92 -9.81 -20.06
C PRO A 386 14.26 -10.82 -21.15
N LYS A 387 13.29 -11.61 -21.59
CA LYS A 387 13.50 -12.61 -22.67
C LYS A 387 14.25 -12.06 -23.88
N CYS A 388 14.07 -10.78 -24.21
CA CYS A 388 14.78 -10.09 -25.29
C CYS A 388 16.27 -9.91 -25.03
N LEU A 389 16.72 -9.98 -23.79
CA LEU A 389 18.15 -9.87 -23.41
C LEU A 389 18.76 -11.22 -23.06
N GLN A 390 17.97 -12.30 -23.07
CA GLN A 390 18.50 -13.65 -22.95
C GLN A 390 19.19 -14.08 -24.23
N LYS A 391 20.19 -14.92 -24.06
CA LYS A 391 20.85 -15.59 -25.18
C LYS A 391 19.80 -16.38 -25.98
N GLN A 392 19.59 -16.01 -27.23
CA GLN A 392 18.61 -16.65 -28.11
C GLN A 392 19.30 -17.58 -29.09
N HIS A 393 18.74 -18.79 -29.23
CA HIS A 393 19.14 -19.71 -30.27
C HIS A 393 18.26 -19.49 -31.50
N VAL A 394 18.91 -19.38 -32.65
CA VAL A 394 18.23 -19.34 -33.93
C VAL A 394 18.51 -20.68 -34.62
N ASP A 395 17.46 -21.33 -35.12
CA ASP A 395 17.61 -22.53 -35.93
C ASP A 395 18.21 -22.16 -37.30
N PRO A 396 19.45 -22.55 -37.59
CA PRO A 396 20.09 -22.19 -38.83
C PRO A 396 19.35 -22.74 -40.06
N SER A 397 18.60 -23.82 -39.93
CA SER A 397 17.84 -24.43 -41.03
C SER A 397 16.72 -23.54 -41.57
N THR A 398 16.28 -22.56 -40.76
CA THR A 398 15.23 -21.58 -41.13
C THR A 398 15.77 -20.40 -41.94
N LEU A 399 17.09 -20.31 -42.10
CA LEU A 399 17.76 -19.17 -42.67
C LEU A 399 18.33 -19.51 -44.07
N ALA A 400 18.23 -18.58 -44.99
CA ALA A 400 18.80 -18.71 -46.33
C ALA A 400 20.09 -17.88 -46.48
N PRO A 401 21.12 -18.39 -47.13
CA PRO A 401 22.32 -17.62 -47.45
C PRO A 401 22.00 -16.29 -48.15
N GLY A 402 22.70 -15.23 -47.77
CA GLY A 402 22.47 -13.88 -48.29
C GLY A 402 21.23 -13.16 -47.76
N LYS A 403 20.39 -13.82 -46.96
CA LYS A 403 19.22 -13.19 -46.36
C LYS A 403 19.60 -12.44 -45.09
N ALA A 404 19.17 -11.20 -44.97
CA ALA A 404 19.43 -10.37 -43.81
C ALA A 404 18.66 -10.89 -42.56
N ILE A 405 19.39 -11.03 -41.49
CA ILE A 405 18.88 -11.41 -40.17
C ILE A 405 18.87 -10.16 -39.30
N LYS A 406 17.68 -9.66 -38.97
CA LYS A 406 17.50 -8.52 -38.09
C LYS A 406 17.35 -9.00 -36.63
N ILE A 407 18.13 -8.46 -35.72
CA ILE A 407 18.13 -8.89 -34.33
C ILE A 407 17.20 -8.01 -33.50
N SER A 408 17.40 -6.70 -33.55
CA SER A 408 16.61 -5.74 -32.77
C SER A 408 16.72 -4.33 -33.37
N ASP A 409 15.65 -3.56 -33.29
CA ASP A 409 15.67 -2.14 -33.66
C ASP A 409 16.31 -1.24 -32.60
N ARG A 410 16.38 -1.72 -31.37
CA ARG A 410 16.77 -0.89 -30.20
C ARG A 410 18.07 -1.30 -29.54
N TYR A 411 18.46 -2.56 -29.64
CA TYR A 411 19.62 -3.06 -28.89
C TYR A 411 20.65 -3.63 -29.81
N PRO A 412 21.92 -3.27 -29.66
CA PRO A 412 22.99 -4.01 -30.29
C PRO A 412 23.08 -5.42 -29.71
N ALA A 413 23.65 -6.34 -30.49
CA ALA A 413 23.79 -7.72 -30.02
C ALA A 413 25.17 -8.29 -30.35
N LEU A 414 25.64 -9.18 -29.50
CA LEU A 414 26.75 -10.03 -29.75
C LEU A 414 26.24 -11.36 -30.34
N VAL A 415 26.67 -11.69 -31.57
CA VAL A 415 26.29 -12.92 -32.25
C VAL A 415 27.43 -13.93 -32.15
N TYR A 416 27.08 -15.15 -31.77
CA TYR A 416 27.95 -16.31 -31.69
C TYR A 416 27.47 -17.31 -32.75
N GLN A 417 28.36 -17.78 -33.61
CA GLN A 417 28.05 -18.77 -34.64
C GLN A 417 29.17 -19.79 -34.76
N THR A 418 28.89 -20.96 -35.33
CA THR A 418 29.89 -21.98 -35.65
C THR A 418 29.75 -22.42 -37.10
N GLY A 419 30.87 -22.46 -37.83
CA GLY A 419 30.94 -23.04 -39.16
C GLY A 419 30.32 -22.22 -40.28
N GLY A 420 29.83 -21.00 -40.03
CA GLY A 420 29.38 -20.08 -41.07
C GLY A 420 30.57 -19.34 -41.71
N THR A 421 30.47 -19.06 -42.99
CA THR A 421 31.47 -18.29 -43.73
C THR A 421 30.86 -17.10 -44.44
N GLY A 422 31.70 -16.11 -44.80
CA GLY A 422 31.27 -14.90 -45.49
C GLY A 422 30.23 -14.10 -44.71
N ILE A 423 30.59 -13.70 -43.50
CA ILE A 423 29.72 -12.94 -42.63
C ILE A 423 29.76 -11.45 -42.99
N TYR A 424 28.59 -10.85 -43.13
CA TYR A 424 28.40 -9.42 -43.34
C TYR A 424 27.55 -8.84 -42.23
N VAL A 425 27.96 -7.71 -41.69
CA VAL A 425 27.19 -6.91 -40.74
C VAL A 425 26.79 -5.61 -41.40
N ASN A 426 25.57 -5.19 -41.21
CA ASN A 426 25.01 -3.99 -41.82
C ASN A 426 24.34 -3.13 -40.73
N ASP A 427 24.70 -1.86 -40.66
CA ASP A 427 24.19 -0.86 -39.75
C ASP A 427 23.04 -0.01 -40.33
N ASN A 428 22.37 -0.45 -41.37
CA ASN A 428 21.38 0.25 -42.20
C ASN A 428 21.96 1.22 -43.24
N VAL A 429 23.27 1.43 -43.29
CA VAL A 429 23.93 2.36 -44.22
C VAL A 429 24.92 1.63 -45.10
N THR A 430 25.77 0.81 -44.54
CA THR A 430 26.85 0.10 -45.21
C THR A 430 26.86 -1.38 -44.82
N SER A 431 27.31 -2.23 -45.74
CA SER A 431 27.60 -3.63 -45.45
C SER A 431 29.08 -3.79 -45.19
N ASP A 432 29.44 -4.16 -43.98
CA ASP A 432 30.82 -4.44 -43.61
C ASP A 432 31.09 -5.94 -43.66
N PRO A 433 31.92 -6.41 -44.55
CA PRO A 433 32.38 -7.79 -44.59
C PRO A 433 33.35 -8.02 -43.42
N ILE A 434 33.00 -8.91 -42.51
CA ILE A 434 33.84 -9.26 -41.36
C ILE A 434 34.52 -10.62 -41.50
N GLY A 435 34.33 -11.29 -42.62
CA GLY A 435 34.97 -12.56 -42.94
C GLY A 435 34.37 -13.76 -42.19
N ASP A 436 35.23 -14.74 -41.92
CA ASP A 436 34.83 -15.99 -41.26
C ASP A 436 35.10 -15.89 -39.75
N VAL A 437 34.16 -15.29 -39.03
CA VAL A 437 34.29 -15.06 -37.60
C VAL A 437 33.21 -15.78 -36.83
N ASN A 438 33.56 -16.27 -35.67
CA ASN A 438 32.64 -17.00 -34.77
C ASN A 438 31.88 -16.09 -33.83
N THR A 439 32.33 -14.87 -33.63
CA THR A 439 31.74 -13.90 -32.73
C THR A 439 31.83 -12.50 -33.30
N PHE A 440 30.72 -11.80 -33.41
CA PHE A 440 30.68 -10.45 -33.96
C PHE A 440 29.55 -9.62 -33.34
N PHE A 441 29.68 -8.32 -33.46
CA PHE A 441 28.75 -7.34 -32.96
C PHE A 441 27.81 -6.87 -34.09
N VAL A 442 26.51 -6.78 -33.79
CA VAL A 442 25.49 -6.19 -34.66
C VAL A 442 24.92 -4.96 -33.95
N PRO A 443 25.00 -3.76 -34.53
CA PRO A 443 24.48 -2.55 -33.90
C PRO A 443 22.96 -2.57 -33.80
N ALA A 444 22.41 -1.71 -32.96
CA ALA A 444 20.96 -1.52 -32.83
C ALA A 444 20.38 -1.08 -34.23
N GLY A 445 19.28 -1.71 -34.61
CA GLY A 445 18.70 -1.50 -35.94
C GLY A 445 19.45 -2.18 -37.10
N GLY A 446 20.63 -2.69 -36.83
CA GLY A 446 21.44 -3.41 -37.80
C GLY A 446 20.95 -4.83 -38.06
N HIS A 447 21.54 -5.44 -39.09
CA HIS A 447 21.32 -6.85 -39.47
C HIS A 447 22.62 -7.49 -39.92
N TRP A 448 22.60 -8.79 -40.03
CA TRP A 448 23.73 -9.54 -40.53
C TRP A 448 23.28 -10.62 -41.52
N SER A 449 24.20 -11.12 -42.33
CA SER A 449 23.97 -12.21 -43.25
C SER A 449 25.21 -13.09 -43.36
N PHE A 450 25.08 -14.22 -44.03
CA PHE A 450 26.16 -15.18 -44.25
C PHE A 450 26.10 -15.76 -45.67
N ALA A 451 27.23 -16.17 -46.18
CA ALA A 451 27.33 -16.86 -47.48
C ALA A 451 27.11 -18.38 -47.31
N THR A 452 27.65 -18.98 -46.25
CA THR A 452 27.44 -20.41 -45.91
C THR A 452 26.77 -20.52 -44.54
N ALA A 453 25.71 -21.31 -44.46
CA ALA A 453 24.92 -21.46 -43.26
C ALA A 453 25.77 -21.95 -42.07
N PRO A 454 25.69 -21.30 -40.93
CA PRO A 454 26.32 -21.75 -39.69
C PRO A 454 25.66 -23.01 -39.16
N GLY A 455 26.42 -23.82 -38.40
CA GLY A 455 25.90 -25.00 -37.68
C GLY A 455 25.09 -24.63 -36.45
N THR A 456 25.48 -23.57 -35.74
CA THR A 456 24.74 -23.02 -34.64
C THR A 456 24.76 -21.49 -34.66
N ILE A 457 23.68 -20.86 -34.22
CA ILE A 457 23.61 -19.41 -34.08
C ILE A 457 23.01 -19.10 -32.73
N THR A 458 23.67 -18.22 -32.03
CA THR A 458 23.14 -17.66 -30.75
C THR A 458 23.46 -16.18 -30.74
N TYR A 459 22.55 -15.37 -30.35
CA TYR A 459 22.82 -13.96 -30.09
C TYR A 459 22.43 -13.52 -28.70
N GLN A 460 23.17 -12.57 -28.18
CA GLN A 460 22.93 -11.96 -26.87
C GLN A 460 22.81 -10.46 -27.07
N PRO A 461 21.63 -9.87 -26.89
CA PRO A 461 21.47 -8.43 -26.85
C PRO A 461 22.32 -7.79 -25.75
N ILE A 462 22.84 -6.60 -26.00
CA ILE A 462 23.66 -5.83 -25.07
C ILE A 462 22.89 -4.58 -24.68
N LEU A 463 22.78 -4.34 -23.38
CA LEU A 463 22.34 -3.05 -22.89
C LEU A 463 23.54 -2.11 -22.84
N ILE A 464 23.46 -1.01 -23.53
CA ILE A 464 24.41 0.10 -23.46
C ILE A 464 23.81 1.19 -22.57
#